data_85ae1f1fcee03d2c5f4cd47115037f74
#
_entry.id   85ae1f1fcee03d2c5f4cd47115037f74
#
_cell.length_a   1.000
_cell.length_b   1.000
_cell.length_c   1.000
_cell.angle_alpha   90.00
_cell.angle_beta   90.00
_cell.angle_gamma   90.00
#
_symmetry.space_group_name_H-M   'P 1'
#
loop_
_entity.id
_entity.type
_entity.pdbx_description
1 polymer ?
#
loop_
_entity_poly.entity_id
_entity_poly.type
_entity_poly.pdbx_seq_one_letter_code
_entity_poly.pdbx_strand_id
1 'polypeptide(L)'
;MTGEKVRAVVAGLVCAGVCLAATDMRLIDAVKRRDHQGFAALLRAKAEVNAAQPDGATALAWAAYLDDRDSALALLAAGAKVNTADEYGETPLTLACSTGDAVLVDKLLAAGANAKAARWNGETALMIAANSGSLAAVKELIAAGADVNATEPAKGQNALMWAAAEGHADVVQALIAAGADVKTPSKSGFTPLVFAAVKNDPKSVDSLIAAGADPNYALPNGAKVLSVAAAAKSALAAGVLVDQGADPNVADRGGATPLQTAAQNGSLDLVNKLLAKGANPNAQTAKIQAGGGRGGGGGGFFRAPSGQQTALLMAAKANHLDVMKALIEHHADPTLKAQDGTTLLMAATGSGHVDVVKYAYQFDQDVKAATTTGDTLIHAAVTGTLGANATQADICEVIQFLADKGAPLDEKDARGRTPIDVADGPPIDKAVELMTALIVKSGAQPVHPSKR
;
A
#
# COMPACT_ATOMS: atom_id res chain seq x y z
N MET A 1 79.17 -32.16 45.46
CA MET A 1 79.64 -31.05 46.28
C MET A 1 78.71 -29.87 45.94
N THR A 2 77.78 -29.65 46.80
CA THR A 2 77.53 -28.48 47.62
C THR A 2 76.92 -27.35 46.75
N GLY A 3 75.61 -26.92 46.80
CA GLY A 3 74.79 -26.72 47.97
C GLY A 3 74.50 -25.25 48.11
N GLU A 4 73.29 -24.89 48.23
CA GLU A 4 72.77 -23.67 48.85
C GLU A 4 73.07 -22.33 48.21
N LYS A 5 72.18 -21.50 47.78
CA LYS A 5 71.02 -20.86 48.46
C LYS A 5 70.22 -20.11 47.42
N VAL A 6 69.08 -20.61 47.17
CA VAL A 6 68.06 -19.78 46.48
C VAL A 6 67.30 -19.00 47.55
N ARG A 7 67.66 -17.74 47.73
CA ARG A 7 66.91 -16.77 48.50
C ARG A 7 65.83 -16.22 47.61
N ALA A 8 64.60 -16.53 47.95
CA ALA A 8 63.42 -15.96 47.39
C ALA A 8 63.40 -14.43 47.51
N VAL A 9 63.46 -13.72 46.38
CA VAL A 9 62.98 -12.34 46.28
C VAL A 9 61.52 -12.41 45.93
N VAL A 10 60.68 -12.29 46.95
CA VAL A 10 59.24 -11.98 46.72
C VAL A 10 59.24 -10.55 46.26
N ALA A 11 59.31 -10.36 44.95
CA ALA A 11 58.90 -9.10 44.31
C ALA A 11 57.40 -9.03 44.37
N GLY A 12 56.89 -8.17 45.24
CA GLY A 12 55.46 -7.84 45.25
C GLY A 12 55.04 -7.27 43.88
N LEU A 13 54.36 -8.10 43.08
CA LEU A 13 53.53 -7.60 42.00
C LEU A 13 52.39 -6.82 42.67
N VAL A 14 52.59 -5.51 42.74
CA VAL A 14 51.44 -4.60 42.88
C VAL A 14 50.65 -4.78 41.58
N CYS A 15 49.64 -5.64 41.63
CA CYS A 15 48.52 -5.58 40.71
C CYS A 15 47.90 -4.21 40.92
N ALA A 16 48.35 -3.23 40.13
CA ALA A 16 47.53 -2.05 39.88
C ALA A 16 46.26 -2.59 39.21
N GLY A 17 45.30 -2.95 40.03
CA GLY A 17 43.93 -3.15 39.57
C GLY A 17 43.54 -1.86 38.88
N VAL A 18 43.49 -1.90 37.57
CA VAL A 18 42.70 -0.92 36.84
C VAL A 18 41.29 -1.14 37.34
N CYS A 19 40.90 -0.42 38.40
CA CYS A 19 39.52 -0.20 38.72
C CYS A 19 38.96 0.48 37.49
N LEU A 20 38.35 -0.28 36.60
CA LEU A 20 37.36 0.29 35.67
C LEU A 20 36.35 0.96 36.58
N ALA A 21 36.53 2.27 36.78
CA ALA A 21 35.53 3.08 37.46
C ALA A 21 34.20 2.79 36.74
N ALA A 22 33.22 2.22 37.47
CA ALA A 22 31.93 1.98 36.92
C ALA A 22 31.40 3.32 36.37
N THR A 23 31.11 3.35 35.06
CA THR A 23 30.63 4.55 34.39
C THR A 23 29.39 5.06 35.12
N ASP A 24 29.35 6.35 35.47
CA ASP A 24 28.23 6.94 36.23
C ASP A 24 26.98 7.03 35.42
N MET A 25 26.13 6.03 35.50
CA MET A 25 24.87 5.94 34.74
C MET A 25 23.70 6.72 35.31
N ARG A 26 23.87 7.39 36.46
CA ARG A 26 22.75 8.03 37.19
C ARG A 26 22.00 9.07 36.36
N LEU A 27 22.69 9.85 35.49
CA LEU A 27 22.06 10.80 34.57
C LEU A 27 21.20 10.09 33.52
N ILE A 28 21.69 9.00 32.94
CA ILE A 28 20.93 8.18 31.98
C ILE A 28 19.69 7.60 32.65
N ASP A 29 19.84 7.04 33.85
CA ASP A 29 18.73 6.46 34.59
C ASP A 29 17.66 7.50 34.96
N ALA A 30 18.07 8.70 35.36
CA ALA A 30 17.15 9.81 35.66
C ALA A 30 16.35 10.24 34.42
N VAL A 31 17.00 10.37 33.24
CA VAL A 31 16.33 10.68 31.97
C VAL A 31 15.37 9.55 31.59
N LYS A 32 15.80 8.30 31.62
CA LYS A 32 14.96 7.12 31.26
C LYS A 32 13.70 7.03 32.13
N ARG A 33 13.80 7.40 33.41
CA ARG A 33 12.67 7.39 34.36
C ARG A 33 11.87 8.68 34.35
N ARG A 34 12.29 9.69 33.56
CA ARG A 34 11.70 11.05 33.55
C ARG A 34 11.72 11.67 34.94
N ASP A 35 12.75 11.38 35.74
CA ASP A 35 12.98 11.99 37.06
C ASP A 35 13.67 13.33 36.89
N HIS A 36 12.91 14.37 36.53
CA HIS A 36 13.44 15.72 36.28
C HIS A 36 14.06 16.37 37.53
N GLN A 37 13.59 16.00 38.73
CA GLN A 37 14.18 16.53 39.97
C GLN A 37 15.53 15.91 40.27
N GLY A 38 15.63 14.59 40.20
CA GLY A 38 16.88 13.85 40.33
C GLY A 38 17.88 14.24 39.26
N PHE A 39 17.44 14.36 38.01
CA PHE A 39 18.23 14.82 36.88
C PHE A 39 18.86 16.21 37.12
N ALA A 40 18.04 17.21 37.54
CA ALA A 40 18.53 18.55 37.82
C ALA A 40 19.49 18.60 39.05
N ALA A 41 19.29 17.72 40.04
CA ALA A 41 20.20 17.59 41.18
C ALA A 41 21.56 17.00 40.75
N LEU A 42 21.55 15.97 39.87
CA LEU A 42 22.75 15.34 39.34
C LEU A 42 23.56 16.31 38.46
N LEU A 43 22.92 17.13 37.61
CA LEU A 43 23.62 18.15 36.82
C LEU A 43 24.29 19.22 37.72
N ARG A 44 23.59 19.67 38.77
CA ARG A 44 24.17 20.62 39.75
C ARG A 44 25.37 20.01 40.49
N ALA A 45 25.32 18.70 40.77
CA ALA A 45 26.41 17.94 41.37
C ALA A 45 27.55 17.63 40.39
N LYS A 46 27.48 18.13 39.14
CA LYS A 46 28.48 17.87 38.06
C LYS A 46 28.67 16.38 37.76
N ALA A 47 27.61 15.60 37.76
CA ALA A 47 27.64 14.22 37.30
C ALA A 47 28.20 14.12 35.87
N GLU A 48 28.76 12.99 35.50
CA GLU A 48 29.39 12.78 34.20
C GLU A 48 28.35 12.83 33.06
N VAL A 49 28.28 13.97 32.38
CA VAL A 49 27.28 14.26 31.33
C VAL A 49 27.47 13.34 30.10
N ASN A 50 28.71 12.90 29.83
CA ASN A 50 29.07 12.12 28.65
C ASN A 50 29.22 10.62 28.95
N ALA A 51 28.75 10.16 30.09
CA ALA A 51 28.67 8.74 30.39
C ALA A 51 27.83 8.03 29.30
N ALA A 52 28.29 6.87 28.85
CA ALA A 52 27.61 6.07 27.84
C ALA A 52 27.33 4.66 28.38
N GLN A 53 26.18 4.12 28.01
CA GLN A 53 25.86 2.72 28.25
C GLN A 53 26.81 1.79 27.46
N PRO A 54 26.82 0.47 27.71
CA PRO A 54 27.66 -0.45 26.94
C PRO A 54 27.40 -0.46 25.44
N ASP A 55 26.15 -0.13 25.04
CA ASP A 55 25.72 0.04 23.65
C ASP A 55 26.10 1.41 23.04
N GLY A 56 26.70 2.29 23.82
CA GLY A 56 27.08 3.64 23.38
C GLY A 56 26.04 4.72 23.66
N ALA A 57 24.83 4.38 24.10
CA ALA A 57 23.75 5.35 24.31
C ALA A 57 24.06 6.29 25.49
N THR A 58 23.92 7.62 25.28
CA THR A 58 24.18 8.68 26.27
C THR A 58 22.89 9.23 26.84
N ALA A 59 22.97 10.01 27.92
CA ALA A 59 21.82 10.74 28.47
C ALA A 59 21.17 11.66 27.42
N LEU A 60 21.96 12.34 26.57
CA LEU A 60 21.45 13.19 25.49
C LEU A 60 20.71 12.38 24.42
N ALA A 61 21.22 11.21 24.05
CA ALA A 61 20.53 10.31 23.13
C ALA A 61 19.19 9.84 23.69
N TRP A 62 19.15 9.42 24.96
CA TRP A 62 17.91 9.04 25.63
C TRP A 62 16.91 10.20 25.75
N ALA A 63 17.35 11.43 26.06
CA ALA A 63 16.49 12.60 26.09
C ALA A 63 15.87 12.88 24.72
N ALA A 64 16.66 12.79 23.64
CA ALA A 64 16.17 12.94 22.26
C ALA A 64 15.18 11.83 21.89
N TYR A 65 15.48 10.57 22.23
CA TYR A 65 14.59 9.43 21.97
C TYR A 65 13.23 9.54 22.67
N LEU A 66 13.25 10.01 23.93
CA LEU A 66 12.04 10.17 24.75
C LEU A 66 11.27 11.45 24.48
N ASP A 67 11.71 12.28 23.53
CA ASP A 67 11.17 13.60 23.24
C ASP A 67 11.15 14.52 24.51
N ASP A 68 12.19 14.34 25.35
CA ASP A 68 12.41 15.17 26.55
C ASP A 68 13.33 16.33 26.21
N ARG A 69 12.75 17.33 25.56
CA ARG A 69 13.46 18.52 25.09
C ARG A 69 14.15 19.27 26.21
N ASP A 70 13.51 19.43 27.38
CA ASP A 70 14.05 20.20 28.48
C ASP A 70 15.34 19.55 29.04
N SER A 71 15.30 18.23 29.24
CA SER A 71 16.51 17.48 29.63
C SER A 71 17.58 17.52 28.56
N ALA A 72 17.22 17.41 27.26
CA ALA A 72 18.18 17.51 26.17
C ALA A 72 18.87 18.87 26.12
N LEU A 73 18.13 19.96 26.22
CA LEU A 73 18.67 21.33 26.26
C LEU A 73 19.57 21.55 27.47
N ALA A 74 19.20 21.05 28.65
CA ALA A 74 20.02 21.13 29.85
C ALA A 74 21.34 20.35 29.72
N LEU A 75 21.31 19.17 29.07
CA LEU A 75 22.49 18.37 28.77
C LEU A 75 23.42 19.09 27.77
N LEU A 76 22.86 19.71 26.72
CA LEU A 76 23.64 20.51 25.78
C LEU A 76 24.31 21.69 26.48
N ALA A 77 23.60 22.39 27.35
CA ALA A 77 24.16 23.48 28.16
C ALA A 77 25.28 23.00 29.13
N ALA A 78 25.17 21.74 29.58
CA ALA A 78 26.18 21.11 30.42
C ALA A 78 27.40 20.51 29.64
N GLY A 79 27.44 20.68 28.31
CA GLY A 79 28.57 20.21 27.47
C GLY A 79 28.45 18.74 27.01
N ALA A 80 27.22 18.25 26.84
CA ALA A 80 27.01 16.93 26.27
C ALA A 80 27.59 16.84 24.83
N LYS A 81 28.27 15.73 24.52
CA LYS A 81 28.77 15.45 23.17
C LYS A 81 27.64 15.12 22.22
N VAL A 82 27.44 15.95 21.20
CA VAL A 82 26.30 15.90 20.27
C VAL A 82 26.42 14.80 19.18
N ASN A 83 27.62 14.28 18.95
CA ASN A 83 27.90 13.32 17.87
C ASN A 83 28.22 11.90 18.38
N THR A 84 28.00 11.61 19.66
CA THR A 84 28.18 10.26 20.19
C THR A 84 27.08 9.37 19.57
N ALA A 85 27.51 8.29 18.92
CA ALA A 85 26.61 7.30 18.34
C ALA A 85 26.60 6.02 19.19
N ASP A 86 25.47 5.36 19.24
CA ASP A 86 25.36 4.01 19.79
C ASP A 86 25.83 2.94 18.79
N GLU A 87 25.70 1.65 19.16
CA GLU A 87 26.07 0.53 18.31
C GLU A 87 25.28 0.42 17.00
N TYR A 88 24.11 1.09 16.94
CA TYR A 88 23.26 1.16 15.73
C TYR A 88 23.54 2.41 14.89
N GLY A 89 24.49 3.23 15.29
CA GLY A 89 24.80 4.51 14.65
C GLY A 89 23.80 5.62 14.98
N GLU A 90 22.89 5.38 15.95
CA GLU A 90 21.96 6.43 16.41
C GLU A 90 22.72 7.52 17.13
N THR A 91 22.51 8.74 16.70
CA THR A 91 22.99 9.95 17.35
C THR A 91 21.81 10.73 17.96
N PRO A 92 22.06 11.65 18.90
CA PRO A 92 21.01 12.54 19.36
C PRO A 92 20.26 13.25 18.22
N LEU A 93 20.96 13.59 17.12
CA LEU A 93 20.35 14.23 15.95
C LEU A 93 19.42 13.27 15.20
N THR A 94 19.82 12.02 14.93
CA THR A 94 18.95 11.05 14.24
C THR A 94 17.71 10.72 15.07
N LEU A 95 17.87 10.67 16.39
CA LEU A 95 16.74 10.45 17.31
C LEU A 95 15.78 11.65 17.35
N ALA A 96 16.30 12.87 17.42
CA ALA A 96 15.47 14.09 17.33
C ALA A 96 14.74 14.21 15.99
N CYS A 97 15.35 13.75 14.88
CA CYS A 97 14.71 13.68 13.57
C CYS A 97 13.56 12.65 13.56
N SER A 98 13.71 11.53 14.26
CA SER A 98 12.67 10.49 14.31
C SER A 98 11.43 10.91 15.11
N THR A 99 11.60 11.72 16.15
CA THR A 99 10.49 12.32 16.92
C THR A 99 9.88 13.53 16.21
N GLY A 100 10.60 14.09 15.22
CA GLY A 100 10.19 15.30 14.51
C GLY A 100 10.39 16.60 15.31
N ASP A 101 11.14 16.57 16.42
CA ASP A 101 11.42 17.76 17.24
C ASP A 101 12.39 18.72 16.54
N ALA A 102 11.84 19.61 15.73
CA ALA A 102 12.61 20.58 14.97
C ALA A 102 13.40 21.56 15.87
N VAL A 103 12.89 21.87 17.07
CA VAL A 103 13.59 22.75 18.01
C VAL A 103 14.86 22.07 18.53
N LEU A 104 14.75 20.79 18.89
CA LEU A 104 15.92 20.03 19.33
C LEU A 104 16.90 19.81 18.16
N VAL A 105 16.41 19.56 16.95
CA VAL A 105 17.25 19.47 15.73
C VAL A 105 18.05 20.75 15.52
N ASP A 106 17.41 21.95 15.57
CA ASP A 106 18.10 23.25 15.48
C ASP A 106 19.21 23.38 16.55
N LYS A 107 18.88 23.07 17.80
CA LYS A 107 19.86 23.21 18.91
C LYS A 107 21.02 22.21 18.80
N LEU A 108 20.76 20.99 18.36
CA LEU A 108 21.81 20.00 18.11
C LEU A 108 22.72 20.44 16.96
N LEU A 109 22.17 20.93 15.85
CA LEU A 109 22.93 21.44 14.71
C LEU A 109 23.77 22.69 15.12
N ALA A 110 23.18 23.60 15.87
CA ALA A 110 23.88 24.77 16.41
C ALA A 110 25.02 24.39 17.36
N ALA A 111 24.90 23.27 18.09
CA ALA A 111 25.95 22.71 18.93
C ALA A 111 26.98 21.86 18.16
N GLY A 112 26.92 21.80 16.81
CA GLY A 112 27.87 21.11 15.96
C GLY A 112 27.54 19.64 15.70
N ALA A 113 26.27 19.25 15.77
CA ALA A 113 25.85 17.94 15.32
C ALA A 113 26.11 17.77 13.81
N ASN A 114 26.54 16.58 13.42
CA ASN A 114 26.82 16.27 12.03
C ASN A 114 25.53 16.09 11.23
N ALA A 115 25.18 17.07 10.40
CA ALA A 115 24.00 17.01 9.53
C ALA A 115 23.99 15.83 8.53
N LYS A 116 25.18 15.21 8.30
CA LYS A 116 25.35 14.02 7.47
C LYS A 116 25.36 12.72 8.29
N ALA A 117 24.96 12.78 9.57
CA ALA A 117 24.88 11.59 10.41
C ALA A 117 23.93 10.55 9.78
N ALA A 118 24.36 9.29 9.85
CA ALA A 118 23.59 8.17 9.34
C ALA A 118 23.68 6.99 10.32
N ARG A 119 22.62 6.21 10.37
CA ARG A 119 22.57 4.91 11.05
C ARG A 119 23.52 3.91 10.37
N TRP A 120 23.78 2.77 11.02
CA TRP A 120 24.59 1.68 10.46
C TRP A 120 24.05 1.13 9.13
N ASN A 121 22.73 1.22 8.92
CA ASN A 121 22.05 0.79 7.70
C ASN A 121 22.08 1.86 6.58
N GLY A 122 22.74 3.00 6.80
CA GLY A 122 22.87 4.10 5.85
C GLY A 122 21.72 5.10 5.84
N GLU A 123 20.71 4.96 6.69
CA GLU A 123 19.62 5.93 6.82
C GLU A 123 20.15 7.24 7.40
N THR A 124 20.10 8.34 6.64
CA THR A 124 20.60 9.64 7.09
C THR A 124 19.58 10.39 7.96
N ALA A 125 20.07 11.34 8.75
CA ALA A 125 19.21 12.24 9.53
C ALA A 125 18.15 12.92 8.66
N LEU A 126 18.51 13.31 7.42
CA LEU A 126 17.56 13.92 6.47
C LEU A 126 16.48 12.94 6.01
N MET A 127 16.80 11.68 5.75
CA MET A 127 15.80 10.64 5.42
C MET A 127 14.83 10.44 6.58
N ILE A 128 15.37 10.37 7.81
CA ILE A 128 14.56 10.18 9.01
C ILE A 128 13.61 11.37 9.23
N ALA A 129 14.11 12.61 9.10
CA ALA A 129 13.30 13.82 9.20
C ALA A 129 12.24 13.92 8.07
N ALA A 130 12.59 13.46 6.86
CA ALA A 130 11.64 13.41 5.74
C ALA A 130 10.52 12.38 5.98
N ASN A 131 10.84 11.25 6.60
CA ASN A 131 9.86 10.23 6.98
C ASN A 131 8.93 10.71 8.10
N SER A 132 9.46 11.44 9.09
CA SER A 132 8.63 12.00 10.17
C SER A 132 7.75 13.18 9.73
N GLY A 133 7.98 13.74 8.54
CA GLY A 133 7.24 14.88 8.01
C GLY A 133 7.58 16.22 8.66
N SER A 134 8.67 16.30 9.41
CA SER A 134 9.08 17.54 10.08
C SER A 134 9.72 18.52 9.09
N LEU A 135 8.91 19.33 8.41
CA LEU A 135 9.38 20.33 7.44
C LEU A 135 10.47 21.24 8.02
N ALA A 136 10.32 21.66 9.28
CA ALA A 136 11.28 22.53 9.90
C ALA A 136 12.62 21.81 10.10
N ALA A 137 12.63 20.57 10.62
CA ALA A 137 13.84 19.77 10.77
C ALA A 137 14.53 19.51 9.41
N VAL A 138 13.75 19.22 8.37
CA VAL A 138 14.28 19.03 7.00
C VAL A 138 14.98 20.31 6.52
N LYS A 139 14.37 21.49 6.69
CA LYS A 139 14.99 22.76 6.31
C LYS A 139 16.28 23.05 7.07
N GLU A 140 16.30 22.82 8.38
CA GLU A 140 17.51 23.01 9.20
C GLU A 140 18.64 22.06 8.78
N LEU A 141 18.33 20.79 8.50
CA LEU A 141 19.32 19.81 8.01
C LEU A 141 19.90 20.20 6.65
N ILE A 142 19.04 20.65 5.71
CA ILE A 142 19.48 21.15 4.40
C ILE A 142 20.38 22.37 4.56
N ALA A 143 19.99 23.32 5.39
CA ALA A 143 20.77 24.53 5.66
C ALA A 143 22.14 24.19 6.31
N ALA A 144 22.20 23.14 7.13
CA ALA A 144 23.42 22.61 7.73
C ALA A 144 24.25 21.73 6.80
N GLY A 145 23.87 21.59 5.52
CA GLY A 145 24.63 20.86 4.49
C GLY A 145 24.41 19.36 4.47
N ALA A 146 23.25 18.87 4.89
CA ALA A 146 22.84 17.48 4.65
C ALA A 146 22.82 17.18 3.14
N ASP A 147 23.25 15.97 2.76
CA ASP A 147 23.20 15.54 1.36
C ASP A 147 21.78 15.14 0.99
N VAL A 148 21.16 15.98 0.16
CA VAL A 148 19.75 15.82 -0.28
C VAL A 148 19.55 14.56 -1.14
N ASN A 149 20.62 14.13 -1.84
CA ASN A 149 20.57 13.00 -2.77
C ASN A 149 21.23 11.72 -2.21
N ALA A 150 21.66 11.72 -0.95
CA ALA A 150 22.14 10.50 -0.30
C ALA A 150 21.09 9.39 -0.38
N THR A 151 21.54 8.15 -0.62
CA THR A 151 20.68 6.96 -0.68
C THR A 151 21.13 5.92 0.33
N GLU A 152 20.18 5.27 1.00
CA GLU A 152 20.50 4.13 1.85
C GLU A 152 20.83 2.88 1.00
N PRO A 153 21.77 2.04 1.45
CA PRO A 153 22.31 0.95 0.61
C PRO A 153 21.35 -0.24 0.42
N ALA A 154 20.37 -0.46 1.28
CA ALA A 154 19.49 -1.65 1.20
C ALA A 154 18.52 -1.55 0.02
N LYS A 155 17.75 -0.48 -0.08
CA LYS A 155 16.71 -0.27 -1.10
C LYS A 155 17.09 0.80 -2.12
N GLY A 156 18.16 1.58 -1.88
CA GLY A 156 18.56 2.71 -2.72
C GLY A 156 17.58 3.88 -2.67
N GLN A 157 16.92 4.07 -1.52
CA GLN A 157 15.95 5.15 -1.32
C GLN A 157 16.65 6.40 -0.75
N ASN A 158 16.13 7.57 -1.12
CA ASN A 158 16.58 8.87 -0.61
C ASN A 158 15.47 9.56 0.21
N ALA A 159 15.77 10.73 0.78
CA ALA A 159 14.84 11.50 1.59
C ALA A 159 13.56 11.88 0.84
N LEU A 160 13.66 12.20 -0.46
CA LEU A 160 12.50 12.56 -1.31
C LEU A 160 11.53 11.38 -1.48
N MET A 161 12.05 10.16 -1.66
CA MET A 161 11.24 8.94 -1.75
C MET A 161 10.51 8.65 -0.42
N TRP A 162 11.17 8.88 0.71
CA TRP A 162 10.57 8.68 2.03
C TRP A 162 9.45 9.67 2.29
N ALA A 163 9.68 10.97 2.01
CA ALA A 163 8.64 12.00 2.11
C ALA A 163 7.43 11.69 1.21
N ALA A 164 7.68 11.26 -0.03
CA ALA A 164 6.63 10.90 -0.97
C ALA A 164 5.84 9.65 -0.55
N ALA A 165 6.52 8.64 0.03
CA ALA A 165 5.88 7.42 0.53
C ALA A 165 4.97 7.68 1.74
N GLU A 166 5.29 8.68 2.55
CA GLU A 166 4.48 9.06 3.71
C GLU A 166 3.44 10.17 3.40
N GLY A 167 3.51 10.80 2.21
CA GLY A 167 2.55 11.83 1.78
C GLY A 167 2.83 13.20 2.39
N HIS A 168 4.08 13.51 2.69
CA HIS A 168 4.50 14.78 3.24
C HIS A 168 4.78 15.80 2.12
N ALA A 169 3.73 16.32 1.50
CA ALA A 169 3.82 17.17 0.31
C ALA A 169 4.67 18.44 0.50
N ASP A 170 4.63 19.05 1.66
CA ASP A 170 5.44 20.22 2.01
C ASP A 170 6.93 19.88 2.14
N VAL A 171 7.26 18.71 2.67
CA VAL A 171 8.63 18.18 2.72
C VAL A 171 9.11 17.83 1.30
N VAL A 172 8.25 17.20 0.48
CA VAL A 172 8.55 16.92 -0.94
C VAL A 172 8.92 18.21 -1.67
N GLN A 173 8.13 19.28 -1.52
CA GLN A 173 8.40 20.57 -2.12
C GLN A 173 9.73 21.19 -1.63
N ALA A 174 10.02 21.10 -0.33
CA ALA A 174 11.26 21.61 0.23
C ALA A 174 12.49 20.85 -0.28
N LEU A 175 12.41 19.54 -0.41
CA LEU A 175 13.49 18.70 -0.96
C LEU A 175 13.71 18.98 -2.44
N ILE A 176 12.64 19.14 -3.24
CA ILE A 176 12.73 19.55 -4.67
C ILE A 176 13.40 20.91 -4.78
N ALA A 177 13.00 21.89 -3.97
CA ALA A 177 13.60 23.23 -3.97
C ALA A 177 15.09 23.21 -3.58
N ALA A 178 15.52 22.22 -2.80
CA ALA A 178 16.91 22.00 -2.43
C ALA A 178 17.71 21.17 -3.45
N GLY A 179 17.13 20.82 -4.60
CA GLY A 179 17.82 20.10 -5.67
C GLY A 179 17.78 18.58 -5.53
N ALA A 180 16.77 18.02 -4.86
CA ALA A 180 16.56 16.59 -4.84
C ALA A 180 16.29 16.05 -6.25
N ASP A 181 16.91 14.94 -6.59
CA ASP A 181 16.69 14.24 -7.87
C ASP A 181 15.33 13.54 -7.87
N VAL A 182 14.45 14.00 -8.77
CA VAL A 182 13.08 13.49 -8.92
C VAL A 182 13.00 12.27 -9.86
N LYS A 183 14.09 11.90 -10.54
CA LYS A 183 14.10 10.91 -11.61
C LYS A 183 14.74 9.58 -11.24
N THR A 184 15.76 9.59 -10.39
CA THR A 184 16.50 8.39 -10.01
C THR A 184 15.57 7.41 -9.27
N PRO A 185 15.46 6.15 -9.75
CA PRO A 185 14.65 5.14 -9.09
C PRO A 185 15.42 4.46 -7.94
N SER A 186 14.67 3.93 -6.98
CA SER A 186 15.16 2.95 -6.01
C SER A 186 15.59 1.64 -6.69
N LYS A 187 16.19 0.72 -5.96
CA LYS A 187 16.58 -0.61 -6.48
C LYS A 187 15.40 -1.45 -6.99
N SER A 188 14.21 -1.19 -6.50
CA SER A 188 12.96 -1.80 -7.01
C SER A 188 12.39 -1.10 -8.24
N GLY A 189 13.03 -0.03 -8.71
CA GLY A 189 12.55 0.76 -9.84
C GLY A 189 11.49 1.81 -9.49
N PHE A 190 11.22 2.06 -8.21
CA PHE A 190 10.26 3.08 -7.78
C PHE A 190 10.93 4.45 -7.71
N THR A 191 10.43 5.40 -8.51
CA THR A 191 10.80 6.81 -8.40
C THR A 191 9.99 7.52 -7.30
N PRO A 192 10.38 8.73 -6.87
CA PRO A 192 9.55 9.52 -5.95
C PRO A 192 8.09 9.68 -6.43
N LEU A 193 7.88 9.83 -7.74
CA LEU A 193 6.55 9.92 -8.34
C LEU A 193 5.70 8.66 -8.13
N VAL A 194 6.30 7.47 -8.23
CA VAL A 194 5.58 6.20 -7.97
C VAL A 194 5.17 6.10 -6.51
N PHE A 195 6.03 6.50 -5.57
CA PHE A 195 5.69 6.52 -4.14
C PHE A 195 4.53 7.47 -3.85
N ALA A 196 4.58 8.71 -4.35
CA ALA A 196 3.51 9.70 -4.20
C ALA A 196 2.19 9.21 -4.82
N ALA A 197 2.26 8.57 -6.00
CA ALA A 197 1.09 8.02 -6.68
C ALA A 197 0.43 6.87 -5.89
N VAL A 198 1.22 5.96 -5.32
CA VAL A 198 0.70 4.88 -4.47
C VAL A 198 0.12 5.42 -3.16
N LYS A 199 0.74 6.44 -2.58
CA LYS A 199 0.25 7.10 -1.35
C LYS A 199 -1.05 7.88 -1.57
N ASN A 200 -1.45 8.11 -2.82
CA ASN A 200 -2.59 8.93 -3.19
C ASN A 200 -2.44 10.41 -2.78
N ASP A 201 -1.22 10.94 -2.88
CA ASP A 201 -0.91 12.34 -2.59
C ASP A 201 -0.85 13.19 -3.87
N PRO A 202 -1.96 13.85 -4.25
CA PRO A 202 -2.03 14.63 -5.50
C PRO A 202 -1.08 15.83 -5.49
N LYS A 203 -0.77 16.42 -4.34
CA LYS A 203 0.13 17.57 -4.24
C LYS A 203 1.57 17.19 -4.52
N SER A 204 2.03 16.08 -3.95
CA SER A 204 3.37 15.54 -4.25
C SER A 204 3.49 15.12 -5.70
N VAL A 205 2.45 14.47 -6.28
CA VAL A 205 2.44 14.09 -7.69
C VAL A 205 2.60 15.32 -8.59
N ASP A 206 1.81 16.36 -8.35
CA ASP A 206 1.88 17.62 -9.13
C ASP A 206 3.26 18.28 -9.01
N SER A 207 3.79 18.41 -7.79
CA SER A 207 5.09 19.03 -7.53
C SER A 207 6.24 18.25 -8.19
N LEU A 208 6.20 16.91 -8.17
CA LEU A 208 7.22 16.05 -8.77
C LEU A 208 7.20 16.16 -10.30
N ILE A 209 6.01 16.18 -10.92
CA ILE A 209 5.88 16.34 -12.39
C ILE A 209 6.33 17.74 -12.80
N ALA A 210 5.93 18.78 -12.07
CA ALA A 210 6.40 20.16 -12.32
C ALA A 210 7.94 20.27 -12.22
N ALA A 211 8.58 19.46 -11.38
CA ALA A 211 10.03 19.37 -11.28
C ALA A 211 10.69 18.45 -12.33
N GLY A 212 9.92 17.90 -13.27
CA GLY A 212 10.41 17.12 -14.40
C GLY A 212 10.40 15.60 -14.22
N ALA A 213 9.63 15.07 -13.27
CA ALA A 213 9.33 13.64 -13.24
C ALA A 213 8.41 13.26 -14.41
N ASP A 214 8.65 12.09 -15.02
CA ASP A 214 7.87 11.61 -16.17
C ASP A 214 6.55 10.98 -15.73
N PRO A 215 5.37 11.56 -16.09
CA PRO A 215 4.07 10.98 -15.76
C PRO A 215 3.81 9.65 -16.48
N ASN A 216 4.58 9.32 -17.52
CA ASN A 216 4.52 8.07 -18.26
C ASN A 216 5.64 7.09 -17.88
N TYR A 217 6.34 7.32 -16.77
CA TYR A 217 7.40 6.45 -16.30
C TYR A 217 6.95 4.98 -16.24
N ALA A 218 7.81 4.09 -16.76
CA ALA A 218 7.61 2.65 -16.73
C ALA A 218 8.51 2.00 -15.68
N LEU A 219 7.91 1.23 -14.78
CA LEU A 219 8.64 0.38 -13.85
C LEU A 219 9.39 -0.74 -14.60
N PRO A 220 10.37 -1.42 -14.00
CA PRO A 220 11.11 -2.53 -14.63
C PRO A 220 10.22 -3.69 -15.10
N ASN A 221 9.05 -3.86 -14.47
CA ASN A 221 8.05 -4.84 -14.90
C ASN A 221 7.17 -4.37 -16.07
N GLY A 222 7.39 -3.15 -16.57
CA GLY A 222 6.63 -2.53 -17.66
C GLY A 222 5.35 -1.81 -17.24
N ALA A 223 4.93 -1.90 -15.97
CA ALA A 223 3.76 -1.18 -15.50
C ALA A 223 4.02 0.34 -15.52
N LYS A 224 3.02 1.13 -15.92
CA LYS A 224 3.09 2.59 -15.91
C LYS A 224 2.60 3.14 -14.57
N VAL A 225 3.07 4.33 -14.19
CA VAL A 225 2.69 4.98 -12.92
C VAL A 225 1.17 5.09 -12.79
N LEU A 226 0.47 5.46 -13.85
CA LEU A 226 -0.99 5.59 -13.85
C LEU A 226 -1.69 4.24 -13.56
N SER A 227 -1.21 3.14 -14.16
CA SER A 227 -1.76 1.79 -13.87
C SER A 227 -1.51 1.38 -12.43
N VAL A 228 -0.33 1.73 -11.88
CA VAL A 228 0.02 1.46 -10.47
C VAL A 228 -0.89 2.24 -9.53
N ALA A 229 -1.11 3.54 -9.80
CA ALA A 229 -2.01 4.39 -9.01
C ALA A 229 -3.46 3.86 -9.05
N ALA A 230 -3.96 3.48 -10.22
CA ALA A 230 -5.30 2.89 -10.35
C ALA A 230 -5.43 1.57 -9.56
N ALA A 231 -4.42 0.68 -9.64
CA ALA A 231 -4.39 -0.58 -8.88
C ALA A 231 -4.32 -0.37 -7.37
N ALA A 232 -3.61 0.66 -6.92
CA ALA A 232 -3.54 1.07 -5.52
C ALA A 232 -4.81 1.77 -5.01
N LYS A 233 -5.83 1.96 -5.84
CA LYS A 233 -7.06 2.74 -5.57
C LYS A 233 -6.77 4.22 -5.27
N SER A 234 -5.68 4.75 -5.80
CA SER A 234 -5.20 6.11 -5.58
C SER A 234 -5.84 7.07 -6.60
N ALA A 235 -7.15 7.26 -6.52
CA ALA A 235 -7.92 7.99 -7.52
C ALA A 235 -7.51 9.47 -7.67
N LEU A 236 -7.17 10.15 -6.55
CA LEU A 236 -6.75 11.55 -6.59
C LEU A 236 -5.40 11.71 -7.31
N ALA A 237 -4.42 10.90 -6.95
CA ALA A 237 -3.10 10.90 -7.59
C ALA A 237 -3.19 10.49 -9.08
N ALA A 238 -3.97 9.44 -9.38
CA ALA A 238 -4.23 9.02 -10.75
C ALA A 238 -4.88 10.15 -11.58
N GLY A 239 -5.81 10.88 -10.97
CA GLY A 239 -6.44 12.03 -11.59
C GLY A 239 -5.45 13.14 -11.97
N VAL A 240 -4.49 13.46 -11.10
CA VAL A 240 -3.43 14.43 -11.40
C VAL A 240 -2.50 13.90 -12.49
N LEU A 241 -2.10 12.63 -12.43
CA LEU A 241 -1.28 12.02 -13.49
C LEU A 241 -1.92 12.18 -14.88
N VAL A 242 -3.22 11.93 -14.98
CA VAL A 242 -3.98 12.07 -16.22
C VAL A 242 -4.05 13.54 -16.68
N ASP A 243 -4.25 14.49 -15.76
CA ASP A 243 -4.23 15.92 -16.07
C ASP A 243 -2.87 16.38 -16.58
N GLN A 244 -1.80 15.82 -16.04
CA GLN A 244 -0.41 16.11 -16.39
C GLN A 244 0.12 15.29 -17.59
N GLY A 245 -0.76 14.65 -18.34
CA GLY A 245 -0.42 14.01 -19.62
C GLY A 245 0.01 12.55 -19.53
N ALA A 246 -0.33 11.84 -18.43
CA ALA A 246 -0.22 10.39 -18.45
C ALA A 246 -1.20 9.80 -19.48
N ASP A 247 -0.74 8.84 -20.29
CA ASP A 247 -1.57 8.17 -21.29
C ASP A 247 -2.68 7.36 -20.63
N PRO A 248 -3.98 7.70 -20.84
CA PRO A 248 -5.09 7.01 -20.21
C PRO A 248 -5.34 5.59 -20.75
N ASN A 249 -4.70 5.23 -21.89
CA ASN A 249 -4.87 3.97 -22.58
C ASN A 249 -3.72 2.97 -22.36
N VAL A 250 -2.80 3.28 -21.45
CA VAL A 250 -1.73 2.34 -21.11
C VAL A 250 -2.31 1.02 -20.62
N ALA A 251 -1.80 -0.09 -21.14
CA ALA A 251 -2.20 -1.41 -20.69
C ALA A 251 -1.08 -2.05 -19.86
N ASP A 252 -1.45 -2.79 -18.83
CA ASP A 252 -0.53 -3.65 -18.10
C ASP A 252 -0.21 -4.94 -18.91
N ARG A 253 0.58 -5.84 -18.33
CA ARG A 253 0.91 -7.13 -18.98
C ARG A 253 -0.31 -8.03 -19.28
N GLY A 254 -1.39 -7.85 -18.53
CA GLY A 254 -2.67 -8.52 -18.72
C GLY A 254 -3.58 -7.81 -19.72
N GLY A 255 -3.12 -6.70 -20.29
CA GLY A 255 -3.91 -5.85 -21.17
C GLY A 255 -4.95 -4.99 -20.42
N ALA A 256 -4.92 -4.96 -19.08
CA ALA A 256 -5.83 -4.13 -18.30
C ALA A 256 -5.40 -2.67 -18.35
N THR A 257 -6.37 -1.78 -18.64
CA THR A 257 -6.20 -0.34 -18.67
C THR A 257 -6.55 0.30 -17.31
N PRO A 258 -6.08 1.53 -17.02
CA PRO A 258 -6.52 2.28 -15.84
C PRO A 258 -8.04 2.43 -15.74
N LEU A 259 -8.74 2.59 -16.88
CA LEU A 259 -10.20 2.68 -16.92
C LEU A 259 -10.87 1.39 -16.43
N GLN A 260 -10.39 0.24 -16.85
CA GLN A 260 -10.90 -1.06 -16.39
C GLN A 260 -10.68 -1.25 -14.90
N THR A 261 -9.49 -0.91 -14.41
CA THR A 261 -9.16 -0.97 -13.00
C THR A 261 -10.01 0.00 -12.15
N ALA A 262 -10.19 1.24 -12.63
CA ALA A 262 -11.04 2.23 -11.98
C ALA A 262 -12.51 1.79 -11.94
N ALA A 263 -12.99 1.19 -13.02
CA ALA A 263 -14.35 0.65 -13.13
C ALA A 263 -14.58 -0.53 -12.17
N GLN A 264 -13.61 -1.43 -12.08
CA GLN A 264 -13.65 -2.54 -11.12
C GLN A 264 -13.65 -2.08 -9.66
N ASN A 265 -12.93 -0.97 -9.38
CA ASN A 265 -12.84 -0.39 -8.04
C ASN A 265 -14.01 0.54 -7.67
N GLY A 266 -14.89 0.88 -8.60
CA GLY A 266 -15.99 1.81 -8.40
C GLY A 266 -15.56 3.29 -8.27
N SER A 267 -14.40 3.65 -8.78
CA SER A 267 -13.89 5.02 -8.70
C SER A 267 -14.51 5.92 -9.77
N LEU A 268 -15.77 6.34 -9.59
CA LEU A 268 -16.53 7.12 -10.57
C LEU A 268 -15.81 8.39 -11.03
N ASP A 269 -15.23 9.14 -10.11
CA ASP A 269 -14.50 10.38 -10.45
C ASP A 269 -13.31 10.10 -11.37
N LEU A 270 -12.55 9.04 -11.10
CA LEU A 270 -11.43 8.65 -11.94
C LEU A 270 -11.91 8.11 -13.30
N VAL A 271 -13.00 7.35 -13.33
CA VAL A 271 -13.62 6.86 -14.58
C VAL A 271 -14.02 8.05 -15.46
N ASN A 272 -14.74 9.02 -14.92
CA ASN A 272 -15.15 10.22 -15.64
C ASN A 272 -13.95 11.00 -16.18
N LYS A 273 -12.92 11.15 -15.38
CA LYS A 273 -11.69 11.86 -15.76
C LYS A 273 -10.93 11.14 -16.87
N LEU A 274 -10.76 9.83 -16.77
CA LEU A 274 -10.12 9.00 -17.79
C LEU A 274 -10.87 9.09 -19.13
N LEU A 275 -12.22 8.97 -19.10
CA LEU A 275 -13.07 9.07 -20.27
C LEU A 275 -12.97 10.46 -20.91
N ALA A 276 -13.03 11.54 -20.12
CA ALA A 276 -12.85 12.91 -20.60
C ALA A 276 -11.48 13.16 -21.24
N LYS A 277 -10.47 12.39 -20.87
CA LYS A 277 -9.10 12.45 -21.43
C LYS A 277 -8.85 11.42 -22.56
N GLY A 278 -9.89 10.79 -23.06
CA GLY A 278 -9.83 9.92 -24.24
C GLY A 278 -9.46 8.45 -23.91
N ALA A 279 -9.72 7.99 -22.68
CA ALA A 279 -9.66 6.55 -22.41
C ALA A 279 -10.67 5.80 -23.29
N ASN A 280 -10.23 4.70 -23.89
CA ASN A 280 -11.12 3.86 -24.71
C ASN A 280 -12.05 3.03 -23.83
N PRO A 281 -13.39 3.31 -23.82
CA PRO A 281 -14.34 2.57 -22.99
C PRO A 281 -14.50 1.09 -23.43
N ASN A 282 -14.11 0.77 -24.66
CA ASN A 282 -14.25 -0.54 -25.29
C ASN A 282 -12.95 -1.35 -25.31
N ALA A 283 -11.91 -0.88 -24.63
CA ALA A 283 -10.68 -1.65 -24.46
C ALA A 283 -10.97 -2.99 -23.79
N GLN A 284 -10.35 -4.05 -24.30
CA GLN A 284 -10.49 -5.40 -23.76
C GLN A 284 -9.15 -5.87 -23.18
N THR A 285 -9.17 -6.55 -22.03
CA THR A 285 -7.98 -7.23 -21.51
C THR A 285 -7.47 -8.29 -22.48
N ALA A 286 -6.21 -8.69 -22.33
CA ALA A 286 -5.61 -9.70 -23.20
C ALA A 286 -6.38 -11.03 -23.14
N LYS A 287 -6.33 -11.79 -24.24
CA LYS A 287 -6.82 -13.18 -24.27
C LYS A 287 -5.95 -14.05 -23.38
N ILE A 288 -6.60 -14.86 -22.56
CA ILE A 288 -5.92 -15.89 -21.78
C ILE A 288 -5.75 -17.13 -22.66
N GLN A 289 -4.52 -17.56 -22.89
CA GLN A 289 -4.25 -18.78 -23.66
C GLN A 289 -4.57 -20.01 -22.78
N ALA A 290 -5.33 -20.96 -23.34
CA ALA A 290 -5.56 -22.25 -22.70
C ALA A 290 -4.22 -22.99 -22.55
N GLY A 291 -3.75 -23.18 -21.31
CA GLY A 291 -2.52 -23.90 -21.00
C GLY A 291 -1.43 -23.12 -20.24
N GLY A 292 -1.58 -21.80 -20.01
CA GLY A 292 -0.57 -20.95 -19.37
C GLY A 292 -0.62 -20.87 -17.83
N GLY A 293 -1.45 -21.60 -17.15
CA GLY A 293 -1.69 -21.49 -15.70
C GLY A 293 -1.12 -22.63 -14.87
N ARG A 294 0.21 -22.79 -14.78
CA ARG A 294 0.85 -23.50 -13.66
C ARG A 294 1.06 -22.49 -12.53
N GLY A 295 0.14 -22.44 -11.56
CA GLY A 295 0.33 -21.62 -10.38
C GLY A 295 -0.91 -21.61 -9.50
N GLY A 296 -0.93 -22.45 -8.45
CA GLY A 296 -1.86 -22.33 -7.36
C GLY A 296 -2.81 -23.51 -7.18
N GLY A 297 -2.29 -24.59 -6.57
CA GLY A 297 -3.11 -25.62 -5.93
C GLY A 297 -3.87 -24.98 -4.76
N GLY A 298 -5.13 -24.70 -4.96
CA GLY A 298 -6.11 -24.32 -3.95
C GLY A 298 -7.45 -24.74 -4.51
N GLY A 299 -8.03 -25.82 -3.98
CA GLY A 299 -9.37 -26.29 -4.31
C GLY A 299 -10.40 -25.27 -3.85
N GLY A 300 -10.57 -24.20 -4.61
CA GLY A 300 -11.60 -23.20 -4.41
C GLY A 300 -12.44 -23.06 -5.67
N PHE A 301 -13.72 -22.87 -5.51
CA PHE A 301 -14.73 -22.61 -6.54
C PHE A 301 -14.48 -21.33 -7.38
N PHE A 302 -13.31 -20.71 -7.28
CA PHE A 302 -12.95 -19.51 -8.04
C PHE A 302 -12.65 -19.90 -9.48
N ARG A 303 -13.53 -19.50 -10.36
CA ARG A 303 -13.32 -19.54 -11.81
C ARG A 303 -12.09 -18.72 -12.17
N ALA A 304 -11.20 -19.28 -13.00
CA ALA A 304 -10.06 -18.52 -13.53
C ALA A 304 -10.58 -17.21 -14.19
N PRO A 305 -9.89 -16.08 -14.04
CA PRO A 305 -10.32 -14.84 -14.66
C PRO A 305 -10.41 -15.04 -16.18
N SER A 306 -11.52 -14.60 -16.79
CA SER A 306 -11.72 -14.63 -18.23
C SER A 306 -10.97 -13.45 -18.87
N GLY A 307 -10.31 -13.66 -20.01
CA GLY A 307 -9.74 -12.60 -20.84
C GLY A 307 -10.81 -11.78 -21.55
N GLN A 308 -10.40 -10.78 -22.30
CA GLN A 308 -11.27 -9.88 -23.07
C GLN A 308 -12.36 -9.17 -22.24
N GLN A 309 -12.06 -8.87 -20.96
CA GLN A 309 -12.95 -8.09 -20.09
C GLN A 309 -12.95 -6.63 -20.52
N THR A 310 -14.12 -5.99 -20.57
CA THR A 310 -14.26 -4.53 -20.74
C THR A 310 -14.46 -3.85 -19.38
N ALA A 311 -14.29 -2.51 -19.34
CA ALA A 311 -14.59 -1.71 -18.14
C ALA A 311 -16.06 -1.88 -17.72
N LEU A 312 -16.99 -1.97 -18.69
CA LEU A 312 -18.42 -2.13 -18.43
C LEU A 312 -18.72 -3.49 -17.78
N LEU A 313 -18.12 -4.59 -18.27
CA LEU A 313 -18.29 -5.92 -17.67
C LEU A 313 -17.71 -5.97 -16.24
N MET A 314 -16.57 -5.32 -16.01
CA MET A 314 -15.94 -5.26 -14.69
C MET A 314 -16.78 -4.44 -13.70
N ALA A 315 -17.32 -3.28 -14.11
CA ALA A 315 -18.22 -2.48 -13.29
C ALA A 315 -19.50 -3.23 -12.93
N ALA A 316 -20.10 -3.91 -13.92
CA ALA A 316 -21.31 -4.71 -13.72
C ALA A 316 -21.09 -5.82 -12.69
N LYS A 317 -20.02 -6.58 -12.83
CA LYS A 317 -19.64 -7.66 -11.90
C LYS A 317 -19.34 -7.16 -10.50
N ALA A 318 -18.79 -5.97 -10.38
CA ALA A 318 -18.39 -5.36 -9.11
C ALA A 318 -19.52 -4.53 -8.44
N ASN A 319 -20.75 -4.55 -8.98
CA ASN A 319 -21.92 -3.80 -8.46
C ASN A 319 -21.74 -2.27 -8.49
N HIS A 320 -21.08 -1.73 -9.50
CA HIS A 320 -20.90 -0.28 -9.63
C HIS A 320 -21.85 0.30 -10.71
N LEU A 321 -23.14 0.48 -10.34
CA LEU A 321 -24.18 0.95 -11.24
C LEU A 321 -23.93 2.36 -11.78
N ASP A 322 -23.40 3.25 -10.95
CA ASP A 322 -23.04 4.61 -11.32
C ASP A 322 -21.92 4.64 -12.37
N VAL A 323 -20.92 3.79 -12.20
CA VAL A 323 -19.82 3.61 -13.17
C VAL A 323 -20.35 3.03 -14.48
N MET A 324 -21.27 2.03 -14.43
CA MET A 324 -21.89 1.49 -15.63
C MET A 324 -22.64 2.58 -16.43
N LYS A 325 -23.37 3.44 -15.74
CA LYS A 325 -24.08 4.57 -16.37
C LYS A 325 -23.11 5.52 -17.06
N ALA A 326 -22.05 5.92 -16.35
CA ALA A 326 -21.02 6.79 -16.91
C ALA A 326 -20.34 6.16 -18.15
N LEU A 327 -20.01 4.87 -18.11
CA LEU A 327 -19.42 4.16 -19.25
C LEU A 327 -20.36 4.14 -20.47
N ILE A 328 -21.65 3.86 -20.27
CA ILE A 328 -22.66 3.88 -21.35
C ILE A 328 -22.84 5.27 -21.92
N GLU A 329 -22.90 6.31 -21.08
CA GLU A 329 -22.96 7.72 -21.51
C GLU A 329 -21.74 8.11 -22.37
N HIS A 330 -20.59 7.49 -22.12
CA HIS A 330 -19.37 7.66 -22.91
C HIS A 330 -19.16 6.56 -23.98
N HIS A 331 -20.24 5.99 -24.49
CA HIS A 331 -20.27 5.06 -25.63
C HIS A 331 -19.57 3.72 -25.41
N ALA A 332 -19.57 3.20 -24.17
CA ALA A 332 -19.20 1.81 -23.96
C ALA A 332 -20.21 0.89 -24.68
N ASP A 333 -19.67 -0.07 -25.44
CA ASP A 333 -20.47 -1.02 -26.20
C ASP A 333 -20.95 -2.16 -25.28
N PRO A 334 -22.26 -2.26 -24.98
CA PRO A 334 -22.82 -3.27 -24.10
C PRO A 334 -22.85 -4.68 -24.72
N THR A 335 -22.58 -4.81 -26.03
CA THR A 335 -22.62 -6.08 -26.75
C THR A 335 -21.31 -6.86 -26.70
N LEU A 336 -20.24 -6.22 -26.26
CA LEU A 336 -18.93 -6.85 -26.12
C LEU A 336 -18.96 -7.92 -25.03
N LYS A 337 -18.50 -9.11 -25.37
CA LYS A 337 -18.44 -10.27 -24.47
C LYS A 337 -17.01 -10.54 -24.02
N ALA A 338 -16.89 -11.11 -22.84
CA ALA A 338 -15.62 -11.66 -22.39
C ALA A 338 -15.24 -12.93 -23.18
N GLN A 339 -14.00 -13.37 -23.06
CA GLN A 339 -13.46 -14.53 -23.79
C GLN A 339 -14.26 -15.81 -23.57
N ASP A 340 -14.86 -15.99 -22.40
CA ASP A 340 -15.67 -17.14 -22.05
C ASP A 340 -17.15 -17.01 -22.48
N GLY A 341 -17.49 -15.96 -23.22
CA GLY A 341 -18.84 -15.66 -23.64
C GLY A 341 -19.70 -14.91 -22.62
N THR A 342 -19.11 -14.50 -21.47
CA THR A 342 -19.83 -13.69 -20.46
C THR A 342 -20.35 -12.41 -21.10
N THR A 343 -21.67 -12.20 -21.07
CA THR A 343 -22.37 -11.00 -21.55
C THR A 343 -22.51 -9.96 -20.44
N LEU A 344 -23.00 -8.76 -20.79
CA LEU A 344 -23.27 -7.71 -19.79
C LEU A 344 -24.29 -8.17 -18.74
N LEU A 345 -25.38 -8.79 -19.18
CA LEU A 345 -26.41 -9.30 -18.26
C LEU A 345 -25.85 -10.40 -17.35
N MET A 346 -25.00 -11.29 -17.86
CA MET A 346 -24.35 -12.32 -17.04
C MET A 346 -23.38 -11.72 -16.01
N ALA A 347 -22.58 -10.73 -16.39
CA ALA A 347 -21.68 -10.04 -15.47
C ALA A 347 -22.46 -9.34 -14.35
N ALA A 348 -23.54 -8.65 -14.71
CA ALA A 348 -24.45 -8.00 -13.76
C ALA A 348 -25.11 -9.01 -12.83
N THR A 349 -25.60 -10.13 -13.36
CA THR A 349 -26.21 -11.22 -12.57
C THR A 349 -25.24 -11.77 -11.53
N GLY A 350 -23.96 -11.93 -11.91
CA GLY A 350 -22.90 -12.35 -11.00
C GLY A 350 -22.60 -11.36 -9.85
N SER A 351 -23.08 -10.12 -9.90
CA SER A 351 -23.00 -9.18 -8.79
C SER A 351 -23.99 -9.49 -7.65
N GLY A 352 -25.06 -10.22 -7.94
CA GLY A 352 -26.12 -10.53 -6.99
C GLY A 352 -27.07 -9.37 -6.68
N HIS A 353 -26.97 -8.24 -7.37
CA HIS A 353 -27.80 -7.06 -7.07
C HIS A 353 -28.78 -6.76 -8.19
N VAL A 354 -30.07 -6.75 -7.88
CA VAL A 354 -31.16 -6.67 -8.85
C VAL A 354 -31.19 -5.36 -9.65
N ASP A 355 -30.77 -4.24 -9.07
CA ASP A 355 -30.74 -2.95 -9.77
C ASP A 355 -29.71 -2.92 -10.90
N VAL A 356 -28.53 -3.52 -10.67
CA VAL A 356 -27.50 -3.68 -11.70
C VAL A 356 -27.99 -4.61 -12.81
N VAL A 357 -28.67 -5.69 -12.44
CA VAL A 357 -29.27 -6.64 -13.40
C VAL A 357 -30.38 -5.96 -14.23
N LYS A 358 -31.27 -5.21 -13.61
CA LYS A 358 -32.32 -4.45 -14.30
C LYS A 358 -31.76 -3.42 -15.27
N TYR A 359 -30.66 -2.76 -14.87
CA TYR A 359 -29.99 -1.80 -15.74
C TYR A 359 -29.35 -2.50 -16.93
N ALA A 360 -28.59 -3.58 -16.70
CA ALA A 360 -27.95 -4.37 -17.76
C ALA A 360 -28.99 -4.95 -18.74
N TYR A 361 -30.16 -5.39 -18.24
CA TYR A 361 -31.26 -5.93 -19.05
C TYR A 361 -31.81 -4.94 -20.08
N GLN A 362 -31.62 -3.64 -19.90
CA GLN A 362 -32.05 -2.62 -20.89
C GLN A 362 -31.23 -2.73 -22.20
N PHE A 363 -30.01 -3.25 -22.14
CA PHE A 363 -29.05 -3.33 -23.23
C PHE A 363 -28.81 -4.77 -23.71
N ASP A 364 -28.99 -5.76 -22.83
CA ASP A 364 -28.77 -7.19 -23.10
C ASP A 364 -29.95 -7.97 -22.52
N GLN A 365 -30.84 -8.43 -23.41
CA GLN A 365 -32.09 -9.14 -23.07
C GLN A 365 -32.01 -10.65 -23.30
N ASP A 366 -30.80 -11.17 -23.64
CA ASP A 366 -30.62 -12.61 -23.88
C ASP A 366 -30.55 -13.37 -22.54
N VAL A 367 -31.74 -13.66 -22.00
CA VAL A 367 -31.86 -14.42 -20.74
C VAL A 367 -31.48 -15.91 -20.87
N LYS A 368 -31.27 -16.39 -22.10
CA LYS A 368 -30.83 -17.75 -22.39
C LYS A 368 -29.31 -17.85 -22.67
N ALA A 369 -28.61 -16.73 -22.56
CA ALA A 369 -27.17 -16.72 -22.75
C ALA A 369 -26.46 -17.72 -21.82
N ALA A 370 -25.47 -18.42 -22.37
CA ALA A 370 -24.60 -19.29 -21.61
C ALA A 370 -23.13 -19.03 -21.98
N THR A 371 -22.25 -19.27 -21.04
CA THR A 371 -20.80 -19.22 -21.29
C THR A 371 -20.35 -20.41 -22.14
N THR A 372 -19.09 -20.37 -22.58
CA THR A 372 -18.44 -21.50 -23.27
C THR A 372 -18.38 -22.78 -22.41
N THR A 373 -18.55 -22.66 -21.09
CA THR A 373 -18.66 -23.78 -20.14
C THR A 373 -20.10 -24.13 -19.79
N GLY A 374 -21.08 -23.57 -20.50
CA GLY A 374 -22.50 -23.84 -20.28
C GLY A 374 -23.12 -23.18 -19.05
N ASP A 375 -22.37 -22.35 -18.35
CA ASP A 375 -22.96 -21.62 -17.20
C ASP A 375 -23.97 -20.59 -17.69
N THR A 376 -25.22 -20.69 -17.25
CA THR A 376 -26.33 -19.77 -17.55
C THR A 376 -26.32 -18.57 -16.60
N LEU A 377 -27.25 -17.61 -16.81
CA LEU A 377 -27.44 -16.50 -15.87
C LEU A 377 -27.75 -16.99 -14.45
N ILE A 378 -28.54 -18.03 -14.28
CA ILE A 378 -28.89 -18.57 -12.97
C ILE A 378 -27.66 -19.20 -12.29
N HIS A 379 -26.78 -19.90 -13.05
CA HIS A 379 -25.49 -20.32 -12.53
C HIS A 379 -24.66 -19.12 -12.05
N ALA A 380 -24.63 -18.02 -12.82
CA ALA A 380 -23.94 -16.81 -12.42
C ALA A 380 -24.52 -16.17 -11.14
N ALA A 381 -25.87 -16.17 -10.99
CA ALA A 381 -26.54 -15.66 -9.80
C ALA A 381 -26.12 -16.40 -8.53
N VAL A 382 -26.03 -17.74 -8.56
CA VAL A 382 -25.69 -18.55 -7.38
C VAL A 382 -24.18 -18.63 -7.10
N THR A 383 -23.33 -18.44 -8.12
CA THR A 383 -21.86 -18.53 -7.95
C THR A 383 -21.19 -17.19 -7.70
N GLY A 384 -21.72 -16.10 -8.26
CA GLY A 384 -21.13 -14.76 -8.20
C GLY A 384 -21.11 -14.16 -6.79
N THR A 385 -22.00 -14.62 -5.93
CA THR A 385 -22.27 -14.09 -4.59
C THR A 385 -21.22 -14.43 -3.55
N LEU A 386 -20.35 -15.39 -3.82
CA LEU A 386 -19.26 -15.79 -2.90
C LEU A 386 -18.18 -14.70 -2.73
N GLY A 387 -18.20 -13.65 -3.53
CA GLY A 387 -17.25 -12.52 -3.47
C GLY A 387 -17.92 -11.14 -3.42
N ALA A 388 -19.25 -11.05 -3.52
CA ALA A 388 -20.01 -9.81 -3.47
C ALA A 388 -20.73 -9.69 -2.11
N ASN A 389 -20.94 -8.44 -1.64
CA ASN A 389 -21.71 -8.17 -0.42
C ASN A 389 -23.23 -8.41 -0.59
N ALA A 390 -23.63 -9.29 -1.49
CA ALA A 390 -25.02 -9.62 -1.74
C ALA A 390 -25.59 -10.57 -0.68
N THR A 391 -26.78 -10.27 -0.20
CA THR A 391 -27.50 -11.14 0.75
C THR A 391 -28.27 -12.24 0.01
N GLN A 392 -28.74 -13.27 0.72
CA GLN A 392 -29.67 -14.27 0.15
C GLN A 392 -30.95 -13.64 -0.44
N ALA A 393 -31.43 -12.55 0.16
CA ALA A 393 -32.59 -11.85 -0.32
C ALA A 393 -32.30 -11.20 -1.69
N ASP A 394 -31.16 -10.55 -1.83
CA ASP A 394 -30.75 -9.93 -3.10
C ASP A 394 -30.65 -10.99 -4.22
N ILE A 395 -30.05 -12.14 -3.92
CA ILE A 395 -29.96 -13.26 -4.87
C ILE A 395 -31.33 -13.75 -5.29
N CYS A 396 -32.24 -13.92 -4.32
CA CYS A 396 -33.64 -14.34 -4.60
C CYS A 396 -34.35 -13.32 -5.52
N GLU A 397 -34.13 -12.01 -5.30
CA GLU A 397 -34.70 -10.97 -6.16
C GLU A 397 -34.15 -11.05 -7.59
N VAL A 398 -32.84 -11.30 -7.74
CA VAL A 398 -32.24 -11.50 -9.07
C VAL A 398 -32.79 -12.74 -9.76
N ILE A 399 -32.89 -13.88 -9.07
CA ILE A 399 -33.40 -15.12 -9.63
C ILE A 399 -34.89 -14.94 -10.03
N GLN A 400 -35.71 -14.31 -9.18
CA GLN A 400 -37.10 -14.03 -9.46
C GLN A 400 -37.27 -13.13 -10.71
N PHE A 401 -36.49 -12.04 -10.78
CA PHE A 401 -36.50 -11.14 -11.93
C PHE A 401 -36.14 -11.88 -13.23
N LEU A 402 -35.11 -12.69 -13.23
CA LEU A 402 -34.69 -13.45 -14.41
C LEU A 402 -35.67 -14.54 -14.80
N ALA A 403 -36.28 -15.23 -13.82
CA ALA A 403 -37.35 -16.19 -14.05
C ALA A 403 -38.60 -15.52 -14.69
N ASP A 404 -38.99 -14.35 -14.21
CA ASP A 404 -40.10 -13.57 -14.77
C ASP A 404 -39.82 -13.12 -16.22
N LYS A 405 -38.53 -13.04 -16.61
CA LYS A 405 -38.10 -12.77 -17.98
C LYS A 405 -37.91 -14.05 -18.83
N GLY A 406 -38.13 -15.22 -18.27
CA GLY A 406 -38.07 -16.49 -18.96
C GLY A 406 -36.67 -17.13 -19.01
N ALA A 407 -35.79 -16.80 -18.08
CA ALA A 407 -34.51 -17.47 -17.94
C ALA A 407 -34.69 -18.93 -17.54
N PRO A 408 -33.98 -19.88 -18.15
CA PRO A 408 -34.02 -21.29 -17.78
C PRO A 408 -33.39 -21.51 -16.39
N LEU A 409 -34.13 -22.24 -15.51
CA LEU A 409 -33.77 -22.42 -14.10
C LEU A 409 -33.02 -23.73 -13.82
N ASP A 410 -33.04 -24.70 -14.73
CA ASP A 410 -32.59 -26.07 -14.54
C ASP A 410 -31.67 -26.60 -15.66
N GLU A 411 -31.19 -25.69 -16.53
CA GLU A 411 -30.21 -26.07 -17.56
C GLU A 411 -28.88 -26.50 -16.91
N LYS A 412 -28.22 -27.49 -17.55
CA LYS A 412 -26.97 -28.05 -17.07
C LYS A 412 -25.76 -27.36 -17.70
N ASP A 413 -24.73 -27.10 -16.88
CA ASP A 413 -23.41 -26.68 -17.36
C ASP A 413 -22.69 -27.84 -18.10
N ALA A 414 -21.51 -27.57 -18.65
CA ALA A 414 -20.70 -28.56 -19.35
C ALA A 414 -20.23 -29.73 -18.46
N ARG A 415 -20.39 -29.63 -17.14
CA ARG A 415 -20.12 -30.68 -16.16
C ARG A 415 -21.36 -31.46 -15.75
N GLY A 416 -22.50 -31.15 -16.38
CA GLY A 416 -23.79 -31.75 -16.10
C GLY A 416 -24.47 -31.26 -14.83
N ARG A 417 -24.05 -30.14 -14.25
CA ARG A 417 -24.60 -29.58 -13.00
C ARG A 417 -25.67 -28.54 -13.33
N THR A 418 -26.78 -28.59 -12.63
CA THR A 418 -27.78 -27.52 -12.62
C THR A 418 -27.37 -26.36 -11.69
N PRO A 419 -28.01 -25.19 -11.78
CA PRO A 419 -27.78 -24.11 -10.81
C PRO A 419 -28.00 -24.54 -9.35
N ILE A 420 -28.95 -25.45 -9.09
CA ILE A 420 -29.20 -26.02 -7.75
C ILE A 420 -28.03 -26.88 -7.30
N ASP A 421 -27.45 -27.69 -8.18
CA ASP A 421 -26.25 -28.50 -7.85
C ASP A 421 -25.04 -27.63 -7.52
N VAL A 422 -24.90 -26.48 -8.17
CA VAL A 422 -23.81 -25.54 -7.94
C VAL A 422 -24.03 -24.72 -6.65
N ALA A 423 -25.28 -24.52 -6.26
CA ALA A 423 -25.68 -23.84 -5.03
C ALA A 423 -25.47 -24.70 -3.78
N ASP A 424 -25.15 -26.00 -3.87
CA ASP A 424 -24.93 -26.92 -2.76
C ASP A 424 -23.60 -26.56 -2.05
N GLY A 425 -23.69 -25.97 -0.84
CA GLY A 425 -22.56 -25.67 0.03
C GLY A 425 -22.47 -24.27 0.64
N PRO A 426 -22.71 -23.18 -0.07
CA PRO A 426 -22.81 -21.85 0.55
C PRO A 426 -24.17 -21.64 1.25
N PRO A 427 -24.29 -20.66 2.17
CA PRO A 427 -25.56 -20.38 2.85
C PRO A 427 -26.55 -19.64 1.94
N ILE A 428 -27.04 -20.34 0.91
CA ILE A 428 -28.02 -19.82 -0.08
C ILE A 428 -29.29 -20.69 -0.16
N ASP A 429 -29.66 -21.30 0.95
CA ASP A 429 -30.80 -22.22 1.05
C ASP A 429 -32.09 -21.60 0.51
N LYS A 430 -32.38 -20.31 0.78
CA LYS A 430 -33.57 -19.61 0.27
C LYS A 430 -33.58 -19.51 -1.26
N ALA A 431 -32.42 -19.34 -1.90
CA ALA A 431 -32.32 -19.30 -3.34
C ALA A 431 -32.63 -20.69 -3.94
N VAL A 432 -32.16 -21.77 -3.29
CA VAL A 432 -32.47 -23.15 -3.67
C VAL A 432 -33.98 -23.44 -3.52
N GLU A 433 -34.57 -23.03 -2.40
CA GLU A 433 -36.00 -23.16 -2.17
C GLU A 433 -36.83 -22.41 -3.23
N LEU A 434 -36.42 -21.17 -3.54
CA LEU A 434 -37.06 -20.35 -4.57
C LEU A 434 -36.98 -21.00 -5.97
N MET A 435 -35.75 -21.41 -6.38
CA MET A 435 -35.57 -22.08 -7.68
C MET A 435 -36.43 -23.34 -7.79
N THR A 436 -36.44 -24.16 -6.73
CA THR A 436 -37.24 -25.38 -6.67
C THR A 436 -38.73 -25.06 -6.82
N ALA A 437 -39.24 -24.05 -6.10
CA ALA A 437 -40.65 -23.65 -6.19
C ALA A 437 -41.00 -23.12 -7.59
N LEU A 438 -40.12 -22.34 -8.22
CA LEU A 438 -40.32 -21.81 -9.57
C LEU A 438 -40.30 -22.90 -10.64
N ILE A 439 -39.42 -23.90 -10.54
CA ILE A 439 -39.34 -25.05 -11.44
C ILE A 439 -40.63 -25.87 -11.34
N VAL A 440 -41.10 -26.19 -10.14
CA VAL A 440 -42.36 -26.90 -9.92
C VAL A 440 -43.53 -26.13 -10.49
N LYS A 441 -43.58 -24.81 -10.28
CA LYS A 441 -44.66 -23.94 -10.81
C LYS A 441 -44.70 -23.92 -12.34
N SER A 442 -43.56 -24.09 -13.01
CA SER A 442 -43.48 -24.21 -14.48
C SER A 442 -43.93 -25.55 -15.03
N GLY A 443 -44.27 -26.51 -14.17
CA GLY A 443 -44.70 -27.87 -14.55
C GLY A 443 -43.55 -28.84 -14.76
N ALA A 444 -42.32 -28.43 -14.49
CA ALA A 444 -41.13 -29.30 -14.54
C ALA A 444 -40.87 -29.96 -13.18
N GLN A 445 -40.22 -31.11 -13.18
CA GLN A 445 -39.70 -31.72 -11.94
C GLN A 445 -38.25 -31.28 -11.73
N PRO A 446 -37.89 -30.77 -10.55
CA PRO A 446 -36.49 -30.46 -10.25
C PRO A 446 -35.62 -31.72 -10.45
N VAL A 447 -34.48 -31.58 -11.13
CA VAL A 447 -33.62 -32.72 -11.46
C VAL A 447 -32.98 -33.33 -10.18
N HIS A 448 -32.89 -32.55 -9.10
CA HIS A 448 -32.51 -32.99 -7.76
C HIS A 448 -33.47 -32.43 -6.72
N PRO A 449 -34.36 -33.23 -6.11
CA PRO A 449 -35.13 -32.79 -4.95
C PRO A 449 -34.13 -32.45 -3.83
N SER A 450 -34.33 -31.27 -3.23
CA SER A 450 -33.54 -30.82 -2.09
C SER A 450 -33.28 -32.00 -1.13
N LYS A 451 -32.02 -32.30 -0.86
CA LYS A 451 -31.69 -33.18 0.28
C LYS A 451 -32.23 -32.49 1.54
N ARG A 452 -33.26 -33.04 2.14
CA ARG A 452 -33.80 -32.64 3.44
C ARG A 452 -32.81 -33.06 4.56
#